data_1d072d93235befc3e4c890951c4c0515
#
_entry.id   1d072d93235befc3e4c890951c4c0515
#
_cell.length_a   1.000
_cell.length_b   1.000
_cell.length_c   1.000
_cell.angle_alpha   90.00
_cell.angle_beta   90.00
_cell.angle_gamma   90.00
#
_symmetry.space_group_name_H-M   'P 1'
#
loop_
_entity.id
_entity.type
_entity.pdbx_description
1 polymer ?
#
loop_
_entity_poly.entity_id
_entity_poly.type
_entity_poly.pdbx_seq_one_letter_code
_entity_poly.pdbx_strand_id
1 'polypeptide(L)'
;MPSANAAVTSHARKLSALVWIEDRTARIARGEADTVTSEGLQVRLSETPGFGQGDEVAVRLSFQRGAATVAVTARVAWVRGGAGQVECGLQWSTPPSERRDLEAWLAKAA
;
A
#
# COMPACT_ATOMS: atom_id res chain seq x y z
N MET A 1 18.57 21.45 12.08
CA MET A 1 17.83 20.97 12.14
C MET A 1 17.49 20.47 11.64
N PRO A 2 17.51 20.24 11.56
CA PRO A 2 17.03 19.73 11.03
C PRO A 2 16.22 19.84 10.63
N SER A 3 16.03 20.07 10.77
CA SER A 3 15.09 19.90 10.47
C SER A 3 14.82 19.92 9.45
N ALA A 4 15.44 20.03 8.93
CA ALA A 4 14.82 19.93 7.88
C ALA A 4 14.54 18.67 7.45
N ASN A 5 14.89 18.02 7.71
CA ASN A 5 14.44 16.97 7.36
C ASN A 5 13.47 16.37 7.80
N ALA A 6 13.61 16.21 8.64
CA ALA A 6 12.46 15.73 9.22
C ALA A 6 11.28 16.58 8.93
N ALA A 7 11.51 17.80 8.87
CA ALA A 7 10.44 18.68 8.56
C ALA A 7 9.82 18.38 7.23
N VAL A 8 10.61 18.03 6.28
CA VAL A 8 10.08 17.69 5.00
C VAL A 8 9.19 16.49 5.09
N THR A 9 9.61 15.52 5.83
CA THR A 9 8.80 14.36 6.02
C THR A 9 7.50 14.68 6.71
N SER A 10 7.56 15.55 7.68
CA SER A 10 6.37 15.90 8.42
C SER A 10 5.37 16.65 7.58
N HIS A 11 5.81 17.23 6.48
CA HIS A 11 4.88 17.92 5.61
C HIS A 11 4.18 17.00 4.68
N ALA A 12 4.70 15.82 4.47
CA ALA A 12 4.05 14.89 3.60
C ALA A 12 2.68 14.60 4.16
N ARG A 13 1.66 14.82 3.39
CA ARG A 13 0.34 14.47 3.79
C ARG A 13 0.23 12.96 3.78
N LYS A 14 -0.49 12.45 4.74
CA LYS A 14 -0.79 11.04 4.72
C LYS A 14 -1.74 10.77 3.59
N LEU A 15 -1.37 9.88 2.73
CA LEU A 15 -2.23 9.41 1.67
C LEU A 15 -2.71 8.04 2.09
N SER A 16 -3.89 8.00 2.68
CA SER A 16 -4.45 6.74 3.16
C SER A 16 -5.28 6.08 2.06
N ALA A 17 -5.47 4.80 2.18
CA ALA A 17 -6.22 4.05 1.19
C ALA A 17 -6.87 2.81 1.81
N LEU A 18 -8.00 2.42 1.26
CA LEU A 18 -8.54 1.08 1.44
C LEU A 18 -7.80 0.19 0.46
N VAL A 19 -7.48 -1.03 0.89
CA VAL A 19 -6.60 -1.90 0.12
C VAL A 19 -7.23 -3.26 -0.04
N TRP A 20 -7.16 -3.80 -1.24
CA TRP A 20 -7.54 -5.18 -1.55
C TRP A 20 -6.32 -5.84 -2.16
N ILE A 21 -5.92 -6.99 -1.61
CA ILE A 21 -4.74 -7.71 -2.06
C ILE A 21 -5.18 -9.09 -2.53
N GLU A 22 -4.95 -9.37 -3.79
CA GLU A 22 -5.31 -10.66 -4.38
C GLU A 22 -4.06 -11.50 -4.55
N ASP A 23 -4.07 -12.71 -3.99
CA ASP A 23 -2.94 -13.62 -4.08
C ASP A 23 -3.08 -14.52 -5.30
N ARG A 24 -2.13 -15.43 -5.48
CA ARG A 24 -2.10 -16.33 -6.63
C ARG A 24 -3.31 -17.25 -6.72
N THR A 25 -3.98 -17.48 -5.60
CA THR A 25 -5.13 -18.38 -5.57
C THR A 25 -6.43 -17.60 -5.73
N ALA A 26 -6.34 -16.33 -6.09
CA ALA A 26 -7.47 -15.43 -6.26
C ALA A 26 -8.22 -15.14 -4.95
N ARG A 27 -7.59 -15.41 -3.81
CA ARG A 27 -8.13 -14.98 -2.52
C ARG A 27 -7.81 -13.52 -2.30
N ILE A 28 -8.76 -12.80 -1.75
CA ILE A 28 -8.62 -11.36 -1.53
C ILE A 28 -8.59 -11.09 -0.03
N ALA A 29 -7.54 -10.42 0.40
CA ALA A 29 -7.44 -9.91 1.76
C ALA A 29 -7.69 -8.41 1.72
N ARG A 30 -8.49 -7.92 2.65
CA ARG A 30 -8.83 -6.50 2.71
C ARG A 30 -8.13 -5.85 3.87
N GLY A 31 -7.83 -4.58 3.72
CA GLY A 31 -7.17 -3.84 4.77
C GLY A 31 -7.16 -2.36 4.53
N GLU A 32 -6.40 -1.67 5.36
CA GLU A 32 -6.26 -0.23 5.31
C GLU A 32 -4.80 0.16 5.42
N ALA A 33 -4.41 1.17 4.68
CA ALA A 33 -3.08 1.75 4.77
C ALA A 33 -3.23 3.21 5.16
N ASP A 34 -2.48 3.64 6.17
CA ASP A 34 -2.49 5.04 6.59
C ASP A 34 -1.63 5.90 5.71
N THR A 35 -0.59 5.33 5.15
CA THR A 35 0.37 6.08 4.35
C THR A 35 0.81 5.23 3.18
N VAL A 36 0.54 5.74 1.98
CA VAL A 36 1.00 5.15 0.74
C VAL A 36 2.15 6.00 0.23
N THR A 37 3.23 5.36 -0.18
CA THR A 37 4.42 6.07 -0.66
C THR A 37 4.77 5.65 -2.07
N SER A 38 5.77 6.29 -2.64
CA SER A 38 6.26 5.94 -3.98
C SER A 38 6.94 4.58 -4.00
N GLU A 39 7.27 4.01 -2.85
CA GLU A 39 7.96 2.72 -2.78
C GLU A 39 7.04 1.58 -2.37
N GLY A 40 6.00 1.88 -1.66
CA GLY A 40 5.08 0.85 -1.18
C GLY A 40 4.21 1.36 -0.06
N LEU A 41 3.76 0.44 0.78
CA LEU A 41 2.89 0.79 1.90
C LEU A 41 2.90 -0.31 2.95
N GLN A 42 2.41 0.06 4.14
CA GLN A 42 2.09 -0.90 5.19
C GLN A 42 0.58 -1.01 5.29
N VAL A 43 0.09 -2.22 5.37
CA VAL A 43 -1.36 -2.49 5.40
C VAL A 43 -1.71 -3.22 6.69
N ARG A 44 -2.75 -2.74 7.34
CA ARG A 44 -3.39 -3.50 8.42
C ARG A 44 -4.51 -4.31 7.79
N LEU A 45 -4.43 -5.62 7.94
CA LEU A 45 -5.36 -6.53 7.29
C LEU A 45 -6.51 -6.88 8.22
N SER A 46 -7.69 -7.03 7.63
CA SER A 46 -8.89 -7.42 8.37
C SER A 46 -8.97 -8.92 8.59
N GLU A 47 -8.12 -9.68 7.89
CA GLU A 47 -8.19 -11.12 7.91
C GLU A 47 -6.81 -11.71 7.62
N THR A 48 -6.64 -12.98 7.94
CA THR A 48 -5.38 -13.67 7.70
C THR A 48 -5.18 -13.85 6.20
N PRO A 49 -4.05 -13.40 5.65
CA PRO A 49 -3.82 -13.50 4.22
C PRO A 49 -3.39 -14.91 3.81
N GLY A 50 -3.59 -15.19 2.52
CA GLY A 50 -3.10 -16.42 1.93
C GLY A 50 -1.71 -16.29 1.33
N PHE A 51 -1.06 -15.15 1.47
CA PHE A 51 0.27 -14.90 0.91
C PHE A 51 1.29 -14.76 2.04
N GLY A 52 2.55 -14.84 1.66
CA GLY A 52 3.66 -14.67 2.59
C GLY A 52 4.77 -13.85 1.99
N GLN A 53 5.84 -13.68 2.77
CA GLN A 53 6.99 -12.88 2.35
C GLN A 53 7.54 -13.39 1.02
N GLY A 54 7.82 -12.46 0.12
CA GLY A 54 8.38 -12.77 -1.17
C GLY A 54 7.35 -12.98 -2.28
N ASP A 55 6.11 -13.18 -1.93
CA ASP A 55 5.06 -13.40 -2.92
C ASP A 55 4.74 -12.12 -3.67
N GLU A 56 4.40 -12.26 -4.94
CA GLU A 56 3.90 -11.14 -5.71
C GLU A 56 2.38 -11.18 -5.69
N VAL A 57 1.77 -10.03 -5.49
CA VAL A 57 0.33 -9.93 -5.33
C VAL A 57 -0.21 -8.78 -6.17
N ALA A 58 -1.49 -8.88 -6.54
CA ALA A 58 -2.17 -7.79 -7.20
C ALA A 58 -2.83 -6.92 -6.13
N VAL A 59 -2.65 -5.62 -6.24
CA VAL A 59 -3.13 -4.68 -5.24
C VAL A 59 -4.08 -3.68 -5.89
N ARG A 60 -5.18 -3.45 -5.23
CA ARG A 60 -6.13 -2.42 -5.64
C ARG A 60 -6.30 -1.44 -4.50
N LEU A 61 -6.22 -0.17 -4.82
CA LEU A 61 -6.26 0.91 -3.83
C LEU A 61 -7.44 1.82 -4.08
N SER A 62 -8.12 2.20 -3.02
CA SER A 62 -9.16 3.22 -3.08
C SER A 62 -8.72 4.38 -2.20
N PHE A 63 -8.37 5.49 -2.83
CA PHE A 63 -7.89 6.66 -2.11
C PHE A 63 -9.02 7.61 -1.72
N GLN A 64 -10.08 7.61 -2.50
CA GLN A 64 -11.17 8.53 -2.27
C GLN A 64 -12.47 7.86 -2.70
N ARG A 65 -13.46 8.00 -1.86
CA ARG A 65 -14.77 7.44 -2.14
C ARG A 65 -15.31 8.02 -3.45
N GLY A 66 -15.81 7.15 -4.30
CA GLY A 66 -16.37 7.57 -5.57
C GLY A 66 -15.37 7.73 -6.70
N ALA A 67 -14.08 7.71 -6.39
CA ALA A 67 -13.05 7.76 -7.41
C ALA A 67 -12.73 6.36 -7.88
N ALA A 68 -12.13 6.25 -9.07
CA ALA A 68 -11.70 4.98 -9.60
C ALA A 68 -10.60 4.39 -8.73
N THR A 69 -10.58 3.08 -8.58
CA THR A 69 -9.52 2.41 -7.85
C THR A 69 -8.27 2.34 -8.70
N VAL A 70 -7.14 2.23 -8.02
CA VAL A 70 -5.83 2.11 -8.65
C VAL A 70 -5.36 0.68 -8.54
N ALA A 71 -4.94 0.09 -9.65
CA ALA A 71 -4.46 -1.29 -9.68
C ALA A 71 -2.96 -1.30 -9.93
N VAL A 72 -2.22 -1.99 -9.07
CA VAL A 72 -0.77 -2.15 -9.23
C VAL A 72 -0.41 -3.53 -8.72
N THR A 73 0.84 -3.94 -8.96
CA THR A 73 1.37 -5.16 -8.37
C THR A 73 2.42 -4.82 -7.34
N ALA A 74 2.61 -5.72 -6.41
CA ALA A 74 3.56 -5.51 -5.34
C ALA A 74 4.17 -6.83 -4.90
N ARG A 75 5.33 -6.73 -4.27
CA ARG A 75 5.97 -7.87 -3.62
C ARG A 75 5.78 -7.72 -2.12
N VAL A 76 5.44 -8.81 -1.47
CA VAL A 76 5.27 -8.81 -0.02
C VAL A 76 6.64 -8.80 0.62
N ALA A 77 6.97 -7.71 1.30
CA ALA A 77 8.26 -7.57 1.97
C ALA A 77 8.26 -8.30 3.30
N TRP A 78 7.14 -8.25 4.01
CA TRP A 78 7.01 -8.93 5.30
C TRP A 78 5.54 -9.08 5.66
N VAL A 79 5.27 -10.07 6.50
CA VAL A 79 3.96 -10.27 7.10
C VAL A 79 4.18 -10.49 8.58
N ARG A 80 3.38 -9.82 9.40
CA ARG A 80 3.49 -9.92 10.83
C ARG A 80 2.11 -10.05 11.43
N GLY A 81 1.91 -11.06 12.27
CA GLY A 81 0.63 -11.29 12.91
C GLY A 81 0.77 -11.33 14.41
N GLY A 82 -0.33 -11.10 15.08
CA GLY A 82 -0.37 -11.22 16.53
C GLY A 82 -1.67 -10.64 17.07
N ALA A 83 -2.13 -11.14 18.17
CA ALA A 83 -3.27 -10.60 18.94
C ALA A 83 -4.46 -10.18 18.07
N GLY A 84 -4.81 -10.97 17.09
CA GLY A 84 -5.99 -10.71 16.28
C GLY A 84 -5.78 -9.69 15.17
N GLN A 85 -4.56 -9.23 14.96
CA GLN A 85 -4.26 -8.25 13.94
C GLN A 85 -3.10 -8.73 13.08
N VAL A 86 -3.21 -8.53 11.76
CA VAL A 86 -2.16 -8.88 10.84
C VAL A 86 -1.76 -7.64 10.07
N GLU A 87 -0.46 -7.44 9.92
CA GLU A 87 0.08 -6.34 9.13
C GLU A 87 1.02 -6.89 8.08
N CYS A 88 1.14 -6.20 6.97
CA CYS A 88 2.12 -6.56 5.97
C CYS A 88 2.72 -5.31 5.35
N GLY A 89 3.94 -5.45 4.85
CA GLY A 89 4.60 -4.41 4.09
C GLY A 89 4.68 -4.83 2.65
N LEU A 90 4.33 -3.93 1.75
CA LEU A 90 4.33 -4.19 0.32
C LEU A 90 5.26 -3.20 -0.37
N GLN A 91 6.02 -3.70 -1.33
CA GLN A 91 6.84 -2.87 -2.21
C GLN A 91 6.28 -2.97 -3.62
N TRP A 92 6.11 -1.83 -4.27
CA TRP A 92 5.57 -1.84 -5.64
C TRP A 92 6.53 -2.60 -6.55
N SER A 93 5.98 -3.52 -7.34
CA SER A 93 6.74 -4.21 -8.37
C SER A 93 6.36 -3.72 -9.77
N THR A 94 5.27 -2.98 -9.89
CA THR A 94 4.92 -2.30 -11.13
C THR A 94 5.90 -1.12 -11.32
N PRO A 95 6.58 -1.01 -12.46
CA PRO A 95 7.49 0.11 -12.70
C PRO A 95 6.76 1.46 -12.64
N PRO A 96 7.46 2.54 -12.23
CA PRO A 96 6.81 3.86 -12.15
C PRO A 96 6.15 4.30 -13.44
N SER A 97 6.71 3.93 -14.59
CA SER A 97 6.14 4.31 -15.88
C SER A 97 4.82 3.61 -16.17
N GLU A 98 4.50 2.55 -15.43
CA GLU A 98 3.28 1.77 -15.65
C GLU A 98 2.29 1.90 -14.51
N ARG A 99 2.53 2.84 -13.59
CA ARG A 99 1.62 3.06 -12.47
C ARG A 99 1.21 4.52 -12.39
N ARG A 100 0.78 5.06 -13.51
CA ARG A 100 0.45 6.48 -13.63
C ARG A 100 -0.62 6.94 -12.65
N ASP A 101 -1.63 6.11 -12.45
CA ASP A 101 -2.71 6.48 -11.57
C ASP A 101 -2.23 6.62 -10.13
N LEU A 102 -1.37 5.70 -9.71
CA LEU A 102 -0.77 5.78 -8.39
C LEU A 102 0.08 7.04 -8.26
N GLU A 103 0.93 7.29 -9.25
CA GLU A 103 1.81 8.45 -9.21
C GLU A 103 1.02 9.76 -9.19
N ALA A 104 -0.11 9.79 -9.87
CA ALA A 104 -0.97 10.97 -9.87
C ALA A 104 -1.53 11.25 -8.47
N TRP A 105 -1.96 10.21 -7.75
CA TRP A 105 -2.43 10.39 -6.39
C TRP A 105 -1.32 10.83 -5.45
N LEU A 106 -0.13 10.24 -5.61
CA LEU A 106 1.01 10.62 -4.79
C LEU A 106 1.40 12.08 -5.04
N ALA A 107 1.33 12.54 -6.27
CA ALA A 107 1.64 13.91 -6.60
C ALA A 107 0.65 14.88 -5.96
N LYS A 108 -0.62 14.51 -5.89
CA LYS A 108 -1.63 15.35 -5.25
C LYS A 108 -1.39 15.45 -3.74
N ALA A 109 -0.85 14.42 -3.14
CA ALA A 109 -0.62 14.39 -1.71
C ALA A 109 0.66 15.11 -1.31
N ALA A 110 1.54 15.33 -2.26
CA ALA A 110 2.84 15.94 -1.97
C ALA A 110 2.72 17.43 -1.65
#